data_28f92e275a466fdc6447317fdd48dec9
#
_entry.id   28f92e275a466fdc6447317fdd48dec9
#
_cell.length_a   1.000
_cell.length_b   1.000
_cell.length_c   1.000
_cell.angle_alpha   90.00
_cell.angle_beta   90.00
_cell.angle_gamma   90.00
#
_symmetry.space_group_name_H-M   'P 1'
#
loop_
_entity.id
_entity.type
_entity.pdbx_description
1 polymer ?
#
loop_
_entity_poly.entity_id
_entity_poly.type
_entity_poly.pdbx_seq_one_letter_code
_entity_poly.pdbx_strand_id
1 'polypeptide(L)'
;MLSRGLGVSAITLVLTAMPASAQVSGGPGSPLRATVVTPRQHRPRKVLPGTRPDEYDALRNVTVSYNTIWAGYAVTGSDFTQVQGSWIVTAVDCSKTPNTDSSEWVGIDGWSSATVEQTGTDADCNGTTPSYYVWYEFYPLNTVVIDDVSIAPGDKFSASVTYEGSNEYTVSITNDTTGQYFSKEVLFKGADGSGVPPRNSAEWIEEMDGNKLSDFGKDPFGEFFTGVSGGTDSATDSSISGPITDFGSAVQESISTKNGSSGSKDTAVPSALASDGASFIVTWKSE
;
A
#
# COMPACT_ATOMS: atom_id res chain seq x y z
N MET A 1 9.93 -46.62 -67.84
CA MET A 1 10.88 -46.25 -66.77
C MET A 1 10.54 -44.84 -66.36
N LEU A 2 9.78 -44.64 -65.30
CA LEU A 2 9.34 -43.36 -64.77
C LEU A 2 10.16 -43.09 -63.49
N SER A 3 10.98 -42.03 -63.52
CA SER A 3 11.69 -41.48 -62.38
C SER A 3 10.78 -40.48 -61.65
N ARG A 4 10.50 -40.72 -60.36
CA ARG A 4 9.81 -39.78 -59.51
C ARG A 4 10.85 -38.92 -58.78
N GLY A 5 10.86 -37.62 -59.09
CA GLY A 5 11.62 -36.63 -58.32
C GLY A 5 10.89 -36.30 -57.00
N LEU A 6 11.57 -36.44 -55.88
CA LEU A 6 11.15 -35.97 -54.57
C LEU A 6 11.49 -34.46 -54.47
N GLY A 7 10.46 -33.64 -54.39
CA GLY A 7 10.62 -32.22 -54.06
C GLY A 7 10.78 -32.03 -52.56
N VAL A 8 11.90 -31.51 -52.14
CA VAL A 8 12.16 -31.08 -50.76
C VAL A 8 11.67 -29.65 -50.61
N SER A 9 10.57 -29.48 -49.87
CA SER A 9 10.09 -28.15 -49.48
C SER A 9 10.95 -27.62 -48.34
N ALA A 10 11.69 -26.56 -48.61
CA ALA A 10 12.41 -25.82 -47.57
C ALA A 10 11.41 -24.93 -46.81
N ILE A 11 11.18 -25.20 -45.54
CA ILE A 11 10.44 -24.32 -44.64
C ILE A 11 11.39 -23.21 -44.18
N THR A 12 11.20 -22.02 -44.69
CA THR A 12 11.93 -20.84 -44.23
C THR A 12 11.31 -20.39 -42.88
N LEU A 13 12.06 -20.61 -41.81
CA LEU A 13 11.73 -20.11 -40.47
C LEU A 13 12.01 -18.61 -40.43
N VAL A 14 10.98 -17.79 -40.47
CA VAL A 14 11.10 -16.34 -40.24
C VAL A 14 11.20 -16.13 -38.74
N LEU A 15 12.42 -15.95 -38.24
CA LEU A 15 12.64 -15.41 -36.88
C LEU A 15 12.27 -13.92 -36.92
N THR A 16 11.10 -13.58 -36.36
CA THR A 16 10.79 -12.20 -35.99
C THR A 16 11.63 -11.86 -34.73
N ALA A 17 12.64 -11.04 -34.91
CA ALA A 17 13.37 -10.46 -33.79
C ALA A 17 12.40 -9.56 -32.99
N MET A 18 12.16 -9.93 -31.75
CA MET A 18 11.53 -9.02 -30.77
C MET A 18 12.48 -7.86 -30.51
N PRO A 19 11.98 -6.62 -30.40
CA PRO A 19 12.84 -5.51 -30.01
C PRO A 19 13.44 -5.80 -28.63
N ALA A 20 14.76 -5.71 -28.54
CA ALA A 20 15.47 -5.79 -27.29
C ALA A 20 14.93 -4.69 -26.37
N SER A 21 14.39 -5.10 -25.22
CA SER A 21 14.14 -4.18 -24.11
C SER A 21 15.46 -3.46 -23.85
N ALA A 22 15.43 -2.14 -23.89
CA ALA A 22 16.58 -1.32 -23.51
C ALA A 22 16.84 -1.58 -22.02
N GLN A 23 17.81 -2.46 -21.74
CA GLN A 23 18.44 -2.51 -20.43
C GLN A 23 19.17 -1.17 -20.27
N VAL A 24 18.61 -0.29 -19.45
CA VAL A 24 19.37 0.81 -18.89
C VAL A 24 20.41 0.15 -17.99
N SER A 25 21.63 0.04 -18.48
CA SER A 25 22.79 -0.34 -17.68
C SER A 25 23.06 0.82 -16.73
N GLY A 26 22.42 0.80 -15.58
CA GLY A 26 22.89 1.53 -14.41
C GLY A 26 24.29 0.98 -14.10
N GLY A 27 25.32 1.85 -14.13
CA GLY A 27 26.66 1.52 -13.65
C GLY A 27 26.58 1.00 -12.21
N PRO A 28 27.67 0.45 -11.62
CA PRO A 28 27.67 -0.06 -10.27
C PRO A 28 27.32 1.10 -9.32
N GLY A 29 26.03 1.29 -9.08
CA GLY A 29 25.48 2.31 -8.19
C GLY A 29 25.89 1.95 -6.77
N SER A 30 26.26 2.95 -6.02
CA SER A 30 26.38 2.84 -4.56
C SER A 30 25.14 2.14 -4.02
N PRO A 31 25.26 1.28 -2.99
CA PRO A 31 24.10 0.62 -2.41
C PRO A 31 23.09 1.68 -2.00
N LEU A 32 21.85 1.46 -2.40
CA LEU A 32 20.72 2.33 -2.03
C LEU A 32 20.77 2.60 -0.52
N ARG A 33 20.88 3.85 -0.13
CA ARG A 33 20.98 4.25 1.28
C ARG A 33 19.59 4.43 1.83
N ALA A 34 19.07 3.37 2.44
CA ALA A 34 17.95 3.53 3.36
C ALA A 34 18.52 3.93 4.74
N THR A 35 18.04 5.01 5.29
CA THR A 35 18.48 5.53 6.60
C THR A 35 17.49 5.09 7.66
N VAL A 36 17.97 4.48 8.75
CA VAL A 36 17.12 4.21 9.91
C VAL A 36 16.83 5.53 10.60
N VAL A 37 15.61 5.99 10.51
CA VAL A 37 15.12 7.16 11.24
C VAL A 37 14.18 6.69 12.34
N THR A 38 14.14 7.42 13.44
CA THR A 38 13.23 7.18 14.56
C THR A 38 12.22 8.32 14.66
N PRO A 39 11.43 8.63 13.68
CA PRO A 39 10.42 9.64 13.91
C PRO A 39 9.06 9.04 14.19
N ARG A 40 8.63 8.04 13.47
CA ARG A 40 7.29 7.48 13.66
C ARG A 40 7.25 6.02 13.27
N GLN A 41 6.45 5.25 13.97
CA GLN A 41 6.15 3.87 13.63
C GLN A 41 4.71 3.81 13.12
N HIS A 42 4.54 3.18 11.97
CA HIS A 42 3.26 2.86 11.37
C HIS A 42 2.74 1.59 12.04
N ARG A 43 1.65 1.73 12.79
CA ARG A 43 1.26 0.75 13.80
C ARG A 43 0.09 -0.12 13.36
N PRO A 44 -0.04 -1.34 13.92
CA PRO A 44 -1.25 -2.13 13.77
C PRO A 44 -2.50 -1.33 14.12
N ARG A 45 -3.61 -1.66 13.47
CA ARG A 45 -4.93 -1.08 13.70
C ARG A 45 -5.25 -0.94 15.18
N LYS A 46 -5.74 0.22 15.59
CA LYS A 46 -6.02 0.52 16.99
C LYS A 46 -7.50 0.79 17.24
N VAL A 47 -8.15 -0.15 17.89
CA VAL A 47 -9.54 -0.01 18.37
C VAL A 47 -9.52 0.27 19.86
N LEU A 48 -10.17 1.35 20.29
CA LEU A 48 -10.30 1.71 21.69
C LEU A 48 -11.61 1.19 22.27
N PRO A 49 -11.66 0.91 23.59
CA PRO A 49 -12.92 0.59 24.27
C PRO A 49 -13.97 1.68 24.03
N GLY A 50 -15.17 1.29 23.61
CA GLY A 50 -16.24 2.20 23.26
C GLY A 50 -16.20 2.79 21.86
N THR A 51 -15.28 2.32 20.99
CA THR A 51 -15.34 2.60 19.55
C THR A 51 -16.71 2.15 19.00
N ARG A 52 -17.21 2.87 18.00
CA ARG A 52 -18.43 2.49 17.29
C ARG A 52 -18.31 1.06 16.78
N PRO A 53 -19.31 0.19 17.00
CA PRO A 53 -19.25 -1.19 16.52
C PRO A 53 -19.23 -1.23 14.99
N ASP A 54 -18.61 -2.28 14.45
CA ASP A 54 -18.59 -2.55 13.02
C ASP A 54 -20.03 -2.74 12.49
N GLU A 55 -20.30 -2.24 11.29
CA GLU A 55 -21.60 -2.31 10.63
C GLU A 55 -21.45 -2.98 9.25
N TYR A 56 -22.25 -4.00 8.97
CA TYR A 56 -22.28 -4.60 7.64
C TYR A 56 -23.17 -3.82 6.69
N ASP A 57 -22.61 -3.29 5.62
CA ASP A 57 -23.33 -2.66 4.52
C ASP A 57 -23.66 -3.69 3.43
N ALA A 58 -24.88 -4.21 3.47
CA ALA A 58 -25.33 -5.23 2.53
C ALA A 58 -25.45 -4.73 1.08
N LEU A 59 -25.55 -3.43 0.85
CA LEU A 59 -25.63 -2.87 -0.52
C LEU A 59 -24.25 -2.84 -1.17
N ARG A 60 -23.21 -2.65 -0.39
CA ARG A 60 -21.81 -2.60 -0.85
C ARG A 60 -21.06 -3.91 -0.61
N ASN A 61 -21.66 -4.87 0.09
CA ASN A 61 -21.05 -6.11 0.52
C ASN A 61 -19.70 -5.88 1.26
N VAL A 62 -19.69 -4.93 2.20
CA VAL A 62 -18.50 -4.53 2.95
C VAL A 62 -18.85 -4.34 4.42
N THR A 63 -17.95 -4.69 5.32
CA THR A 63 -18.04 -4.29 6.72
C THR A 63 -17.45 -2.90 6.87
N VAL A 64 -18.19 -1.95 7.44
CA VAL A 64 -17.67 -0.63 7.81
C VAL A 64 -17.17 -0.69 9.24
N SER A 65 -15.92 -0.40 9.44
CA SER A 65 -15.26 -0.44 10.73
C SER A 65 -14.66 0.90 11.13
N TYR A 66 -14.49 1.10 12.43
CA TYR A 66 -14.01 2.34 13.01
C TYR A 66 -12.81 2.07 13.92
N ASN A 67 -11.78 2.87 13.74
CA ASN A 67 -10.57 2.82 14.54
C ASN A 67 -9.98 4.23 14.72
N THR A 68 -8.83 4.33 15.36
CA THR A 68 -8.28 5.65 15.69
C THR A 68 -7.17 6.11 14.78
N ILE A 69 -6.66 5.27 13.88
CA ILE A 69 -5.46 5.60 13.09
C ILE A 69 -5.54 5.24 11.60
N TRP A 70 -6.41 4.32 11.17
CA TRP A 70 -6.47 3.82 9.79
C TRP A 70 -7.74 4.26 9.07
N ALA A 71 -7.59 4.75 7.83
CA ALA A 71 -8.67 4.97 6.88
C ALA A 71 -8.31 4.33 5.54
N GLY A 72 -9.19 3.53 4.97
CA GLY A 72 -8.93 2.80 3.73
C GLY A 72 -9.67 1.49 3.67
N TYR A 73 -9.01 0.47 3.14
CA TYR A 73 -9.55 -0.87 3.04
C TYR A 73 -8.59 -1.92 3.57
N ALA A 74 -9.16 -2.97 4.14
CA ALA A 74 -8.47 -4.20 4.51
C ALA A 74 -9.25 -5.41 4.00
N VAL A 75 -8.55 -6.50 3.69
CA VAL A 75 -9.12 -7.83 3.49
C VAL A 75 -8.51 -8.77 4.51
N THR A 76 -9.35 -9.64 5.11
CA THR A 76 -8.92 -10.57 6.15
C THR A 76 -9.02 -12.01 5.69
N GLY A 77 -8.10 -12.85 6.10
CA GLY A 77 -8.03 -14.24 5.67
C GLY A 77 -6.88 -15.00 6.32
N SER A 78 -6.16 -15.76 5.54
CA SER A 78 -4.96 -16.47 5.96
C SER A 78 -3.99 -16.63 4.80
N ASP A 79 -2.72 -16.74 5.13
CA ASP A 79 -1.66 -17.04 4.18
C ASP A 79 -1.55 -16.03 3.02
N PHE A 80 -1.78 -14.75 3.30
CA PHE A 80 -1.49 -13.71 2.32
C PHE A 80 -0.03 -13.78 1.89
N THR A 81 0.18 -13.75 0.58
CA THR A 81 1.51 -13.80 -0.03
C THR A 81 1.87 -12.52 -0.76
N GLN A 82 0.88 -11.67 -1.08
CA GLN A 82 1.13 -10.41 -1.73
C GLN A 82 0.03 -9.40 -1.43
N VAL A 83 0.42 -8.16 -1.31
CA VAL A 83 -0.40 -6.97 -1.44
C VAL A 83 0.29 -6.03 -2.40
N GLN A 84 -0.48 -5.33 -3.23
CA GLN A 84 0.01 -4.25 -4.08
C GLN A 84 -1.05 -3.17 -4.22
N GLY A 85 -0.62 -1.95 -4.52
CA GLY A 85 -1.53 -0.83 -4.76
C GLY A 85 -0.81 0.38 -5.31
N SER A 86 -1.59 1.42 -5.59
CA SER A 86 -1.08 2.70 -6.07
C SER A 86 -1.87 3.86 -5.46
N TRP A 87 -1.20 5.00 -5.31
CA TRP A 87 -1.80 6.25 -4.82
C TRP A 87 -1.16 7.48 -5.47
N ILE A 88 -1.74 8.64 -5.23
CA ILE A 88 -1.15 9.91 -5.60
C ILE A 88 -0.82 10.65 -4.32
N VAL A 89 0.45 11.01 -4.13
CA VAL A 89 0.90 11.78 -2.97
C VAL A 89 0.14 13.12 -2.90
N THR A 90 -0.56 13.36 -1.81
CA THR A 90 -1.37 14.56 -1.66
C THR A 90 -0.57 15.73 -1.07
N ALA A 91 -0.99 16.96 -1.40
CA ALA A 91 -0.45 18.14 -0.75
C ALA A 91 -1.17 18.36 0.59
N VAL A 92 -0.43 18.35 1.69
CA VAL A 92 -1.01 18.63 3.02
C VAL A 92 -1.10 20.13 3.29
N ASP A 93 -2.21 20.58 3.87
CA ASP A 93 -2.41 21.99 4.27
C ASP A 93 -1.91 22.23 5.71
N CYS A 94 -0.61 22.36 5.85
CA CYS A 94 0.02 22.60 7.15
C CYS A 94 -0.34 23.95 7.77
N SER A 95 -0.95 24.87 7.02
CA SER A 95 -1.45 26.12 7.59
C SER A 95 -2.72 25.90 8.40
N LYS A 96 -3.55 24.92 8.02
CA LYS A 96 -4.74 24.51 8.76
C LYS A 96 -4.44 23.50 9.84
N THR A 97 -3.57 22.55 9.56
CA THR A 97 -3.22 21.45 10.46
C THR A 97 -1.72 21.43 10.78
N PRO A 98 -1.20 22.40 11.55
CA PRO A 98 0.21 22.42 11.92
C PRO A 98 0.55 21.31 12.93
N ASN A 99 1.77 20.74 12.81
CA ASN A 99 2.29 19.64 13.63
C ASN A 99 1.37 18.38 13.59
N THR A 100 1.04 17.98 12.38
CA THR A 100 0.23 16.80 12.07
C THR A 100 0.99 15.86 11.13
N ASP A 101 0.43 14.71 10.87
CA ASP A 101 1.03 13.68 10.02
C ASP A 101 -0.03 12.91 9.28
N SER A 102 0.36 12.32 8.15
CA SER A 102 -0.42 11.35 7.40
C SER A 102 0.51 10.47 6.55
N SER A 103 0.12 9.23 6.29
CA SER A 103 0.89 8.34 5.44
C SER A 103 0.01 7.41 4.62
N GLU A 104 0.35 7.29 3.34
CA GLU A 104 -0.27 6.35 2.40
C GLU A 104 0.59 5.10 2.26
N TRP A 105 0.00 3.91 2.43
CA TRP A 105 0.77 2.67 2.38
C TRP A 105 -0.02 1.42 2.01
N VAL A 106 0.70 0.36 1.64
CA VAL A 106 0.20 -1.00 1.50
C VAL A 106 0.98 -1.93 2.42
N GLY A 107 0.28 -2.93 2.99
CA GLY A 107 0.91 -3.85 3.94
C GLY A 107 0.22 -5.20 4.05
N ILE A 108 0.95 -6.16 4.63
CA ILE A 108 0.43 -7.45 5.09
C ILE A 108 0.44 -7.40 6.61
N ASP A 109 -0.62 -7.91 7.25
CA ASP A 109 -0.81 -7.94 8.69
C ASP A 109 -1.14 -6.58 9.33
N GLY A 110 -1.48 -6.58 10.62
CA GLY A 110 -1.80 -5.37 11.39
C GLY A 110 -3.29 -5.21 11.72
N TRP A 111 -4.20 -5.83 10.96
CA TRP A 111 -5.63 -5.79 11.28
C TRP A 111 -5.92 -6.38 12.66
N SER A 112 -5.39 -7.56 12.94
CA SER A 112 -5.58 -8.29 14.20
C SER A 112 -4.29 -8.91 14.76
N SER A 113 -3.14 -8.58 14.17
CA SER A 113 -1.82 -9.06 14.54
C SER A 113 -0.98 -7.98 15.20
N ALA A 114 0.17 -8.35 15.71
CA ALA A 114 1.13 -7.43 16.32
C ALA A 114 2.31 -7.08 15.40
N THR A 115 2.24 -7.48 14.13
CA THR A 115 3.21 -7.16 13.08
C THR A 115 2.51 -6.48 11.92
N VAL A 116 3.24 -5.67 11.16
CA VAL A 116 2.86 -5.14 9.84
C VAL A 116 4.10 -5.11 8.97
N GLU A 117 4.04 -5.75 7.83
CA GLU A 117 5.06 -5.71 6.79
C GLU A 117 4.59 -4.75 5.69
N GLN A 118 5.21 -3.56 5.58
CA GLN A 118 4.60 -2.44 4.85
C GLN A 118 5.61 -1.50 4.19
N THR A 119 5.13 -0.74 3.21
CA THR A 119 5.89 0.33 2.55
C THR A 119 4.95 1.41 2.04
N GLY A 120 5.41 2.66 2.07
CA GLY A 120 4.57 3.80 1.75
C GLY A 120 5.28 5.13 1.63
N THR A 121 4.47 6.18 1.68
CA THR A 121 4.89 7.59 1.66
C THR A 121 4.29 8.33 2.84
N ASP A 122 5.02 9.31 3.36
CA ASP A 122 4.57 10.20 4.44
C ASP A 122 4.42 11.64 3.96
N ALA A 123 3.45 12.33 4.55
CA ALA A 123 3.18 13.74 4.36
C ALA A 123 3.00 14.44 5.72
N ASP A 124 4.11 14.91 6.27
CA ASP A 124 4.20 15.53 7.59
C ASP A 124 4.07 17.04 7.56
N CYS A 125 3.51 17.61 8.61
CA CYS A 125 3.52 19.02 8.88
C CYS A 125 4.43 19.36 10.07
N ASN A 126 5.63 19.87 9.80
CA ASN A 126 6.54 20.39 10.83
C ASN A 126 6.24 21.88 11.08
N GLY A 127 5.42 22.19 12.07
CA GLY A 127 4.76 23.48 12.17
C GLY A 127 3.87 23.68 10.94
N THR A 128 4.11 24.74 10.18
CA THR A 128 3.40 25.05 8.92
C THR A 128 4.18 24.64 7.66
N THR A 129 5.26 23.87 7.81
CA THR A 129 6.12 23.45 6.70
C THR A 129 5.87 22.00 6.38
N PRO A 130 5.42 21.65 5.16
CA PRO A 130 5.24 20.27 4.75
C PRO A 130 6.58 19.57 4.52
N SER A 131 6.64 18.28 4.83
CA SER A 131 7.79 17.40 4.62
C SER A 131 7.28 16.05 4.11
N TYR A 132 7.93 15.50 3.10
CA TYR A 132 7.53 14.25 2.46
C TYR A 132 8.70 13.29 2.41
N TYR A 133 8.46 11.99 2.64
CA TYR A 133 9.48 10.95 2.48
C TYR A 133 8.88 9.60 2.10
N VAL A 134 9.69 8.74 1.53
CA VAL A 134 9.37 7.36 1.14
C VAL A 134 9.98 6.43 2.17
N TRP A 135 9.28 5.34 2.53
CA TRP A 135 9.72 4.46 3.60
C TRP A 135 9.29 3.00 3.42
N TYR A 136 9.91 2.11 4.18
CA TYR A 136 9.39 0.78 4.48
C TYR A 136 9.55 0.47 5.97
N GLU A 137 8.72 -0.41 6.49
CA GLU A 137 8.76 -0.84 7.88
C GLU A 137 8.32 -2.30 8.02
N PHE A 138 8.93 -2.98 8.98
CA PHE A 138 8.51 -4.29 9.49
C PHE A 138 8.20 -4.12 10.98
N TYR A 139 7.00 -3.65 11.28
CA TYR A 139 6.60 -3.37 12.66
C TYR A 139 6.73 -4.62 13.55
N PRO A 140 7.30 -4.55 14.77
CA PRO A 140 7.64 -3.35 15.54
C PRO A 140 9.10 -2.86 15.39
N LEU A 141 9.79 -3.20 14.33
CA LEU A 141 11.10 -2.61 14.04
C LEU A 141 10.92 -1.13 13.64
N ASN A 142 12.02 -0.40 13.60
CA ASN A 142 11.98 1.01 13.22
C ASN A 142 11.73 1.18 11.72
N THR A 143 10.98 2.22 11.36
CA THR A 143 10.82 2.70 9.99
C THR A 143 12.17 3.04 9.36
N VAL A 144 12.32 2.70 8.10
CA VAL A 144 13.52 2.95 7.29
C VAL A 144 13.15 3.90 6.15
N VAL A 145 13.70 5.10 6.16
CA VAL A 145 13.52 6.08 5.08
C VAL A 145 14.32 5.67 3.84
N ILE A 146 13.74 5.84 2.67
CA ILE A 146 14.32 5.54 1.37
C ILE A 146 14.72 6.87 0.71
N ASP A 147 16.01 7.21 0.76
CA ASP A 147 16.52 8.50 0.25
C ASP A 147 16.69 8.54 -1.28
N ASP A 148 16.69 7.37 -1.94
CA ASP A 148 17.00 7.25 -3.38
C ASP A 148 15.76 7.37 -4.29
N VAL A 149 14.58 7.49 -3.71
CA VAL A 149 13.33 7.73 -4.44
C VAL A 149 12.83 9.13 -4.06
N SER A 150 12.79 10.03 -5.04
CA SER A 150 12.26 11.38 -4.84
C SER A 150 10.75 11.35 -4.64
N ILE A 151 10.22 12.34 -3.94
CA ILE A 151 8.79 12.47 -3.67
C ILE A 151 8.38 13.95 -3.67
N ALA A 152 7.25 14.23 -4.30
CA ALA A 152 6.59 15.53 -4.27
C ALA A 152 5.06 15.36 -4.36
N PRO A 153 4.27 16.29 -3.86
CA PRO A 153 2.82 16.29 -4.06
C PRO A 153 2.47 16.22 -5.56
N GLY A 154 1.54 15.32 -5.89
CA GLY A 154 1.14 15.01 -7.25
C GLY A 154 1.89 13.85 -7.88
N ASP A 155 2.97 13.38 -7.30
CA ASP A 155 3.65 12.17 -7.76
C ASP A 155 2.75 10.95 -7.55
N LYS A 156 2.83 10.04 -8.51
CA LYS A 156 2.12 8.76 -8.49
C LYS A 156 3.07 7.69 -7.98
N PHE A 157 2.59 6.91 -7.04
CA PHE A 157 3.34 5.79 -6.49
C PHE A 157 2.61 4.48 -6.69
N SER A 158 3.38 3.43 -6.91
CA SER A 158 2.93 2.05 -6.78
C SER A 158 3.86 1.28 -5.85
N ALA A 159 3.30 0.36 -5.08
CA ALA A 159 4.07 -0.42 -4.12
C ALA A 159 3.52 -1.83 -3.97
N SER A 160 4.37 -2.71 -3.44
CA SER A 160 3.99 -4.07 -3.08
C SER A 160 4.79 -4.60 -1.91
N VAL A 161 4.17 -5.51 -1.17
CA VAL A 161 4.82 -6.40 -0.21
C VAL A 161 4.53 -7.83 -0.64
N THR A 162 5.59 -8.63 -0.82
CA THR A 162 5.49 -10.03 -1.25
C THR A 162 6.19 -10.94 -0.25
N TYR A 163 5.50 -11.98 0.20
CA TYR A 163 6.08 -13.04 1.01
C TYR A 163 6.67 -14.12 0.11
N GLU A 164 7.98 -14.31 0.17
CA GLU A 164 8.72 -15.24 -0.68
C GLU A 164 8.84 -16.65 -0.09
N GLY A 165 8.30 -16.86 1.10
CA GLY A 165 8.48 -18.11 1.85
C GLY A 165 9.56 -18.00 2.92
N SER A 166 9.58 -18.95 3.86
CA SER A 166 10.61 -19.01 4.91
C SER A 166 10.82 -17.74 5.74
N ASN A 167 9.77 -16.91 5.88
CA ASN A 167 9.77 -15.58 6.50
C ASN A 167 10.62 -14.54 5.74
N GLU A 168 10.86 -14.74 4.47
CA GLU A 168 11.46 -13.75 3.59
C GLU A 168 10.34 -12.94 2.91
N TYR A 169 10.53 -11.63 2.85
CA TYR A 169 9.61 -10.67 2.24
C TYR A 169 10.39 -9.77 1.29
N THR A 170 9.75 -9.41 0.18
CA THR A 170 10.22 -8.34 -0.71
C THR A 170 9.29 -7.16 -0.58
N VAL A 171 9.80 -5.99 -0.19
CA VAL A 171 9.10 -4.71 -0.31
C VAL A 171 9.60 -4.00 -1.56
N SER A 172 8.67 -3.43 -2.34
CA SER A 172 9.00 -2.65 -3.53
C SER A 172 8.12 -1.41 -3.59
N ILE A 173 8.71 -0.27 -3.95
CA ILE A 173 8.01 0.99 -4.13
C ILE A 173 8.59 1.78 -5.31
N THR A 174 7.72 2.33 -6.14
CA THR A 174 8.09 3.06 -7.36
C THR A 174 7.41 4.42 -7.35
N ASN A 175 8.16 5.48 -7.63
CA ASN A 175 7.60 6.74 -8.08
C ASN A 175 7.36 6.63 -9.59
N ASP A 176 6.11 6.37 -9.99
CA ASP A 176 5.71 6.17 -11.39
C ASP A 176 5.77 7.46 -12.22
N THR A 177 5.81 8.62 -11.56
CA THR A 177 6.00 9.93 -12.22
C THR A 177 7.44 10.09 -12.70
N THR A 178 8.42 9.68 -11.90
CA THR A 178 9.85 9.86 -12.20
C THR A 178 10.53 8.59 -12.72
N GLY A 179 9.92 7.42 -12.51
CA GLY A 179 10.48 6.11 -12.82
C GLY A 179 11.54 5.62 -11.83
N GLN A 180 11.72 6.32 -10.72
CA GLN A 180 12.61 5.86 -9.65
C GLN A 180 11.95 4.77 -8.84
N TYR A 181 12.71 3.75 -8.46
CA TYR A 181 12.18 2.63 -7.67
C TYR A 181 13.18 2.14 -6.63
N PHE A 182 12.64 1.53 -5.59
CA PHE A 182 13.38 0.82 -4.56
C PHE A 182 12.79 -0.59 -4.40
N SER A 183 13.65 -1.56 -4.11
CA SER A 183 13.23 -2.90 -3.73
C SER A 183 14.21 -3.48 -2.71
N LYS A 184 13.67 -4.20 -1.71
CA LYS A 184 14.46 -4.77 -0.63
C LYS A 184 13.89 -6.11 -0.17
N GLU A 185 14.76 -7.12 -0.13
CA GLU A 185 14.49 -8.40 0.54
C GLU A 185 14.79 -8.28 2.04
N VAL A 186 13.86 -8.74 2.87
CA VAL A 186 13.94 -8.68 4.34
C VAL A 186 13.57 -10.04 4.93
N LEU A 187 14.46 -10.63 5.73
CA LEU A 187 14.12 -11.77 6.56
C LEU A 187 13.48 -11.25 7.86
N PHE A 188 12.19 -11.50 8.04
CA PHE A 188 11.46 -11.04 9.22
C PHE A 188 10.68 -12.19 9.88
N LYS A 189 11.00 -12.45 11.13
CA LYS A 189 10.39 -13.50 11.97
C LYS A 189 9.60 -12.94 13.15
N GLY A 190 9.20 -11.67 13.03
CA GLY A 190 8.72 -10.88 14.15
C GLY A 190 9.87 -10.36 15.00
N ALA A 191 9.56 -9.48 15.93
CA ALA A 191 10.47 -9.00 16.97
C ALA A 191 10.03 -9.54 18.32
N ASP A 192 10.84 -9.34 19.35
CA ASP A 192 10.55 -9.82 20.72
C ASP A 192 9.16 -9.39 21.17
N GLY A 193 8.30 -10.40 21.42
CA GLY A 193 6.92 -10.21 21.87
C GLY A 193 5.87 -10.00 20.77
N SER A 194 6.25 -9.85 19.50
CA SER A 194 5.29 -9.71 18.38
C SER A 194 4.84 -11.06 17.81
N GLY A 195 5.67 -12.09 17.92
CA GLY A 195 5.45 -13.39 17.28
C GLY A 195 5.84 -13.42 15.80
N VAL A 196 5.66 -14.57 15.17
CA VAL A 196 5.86 -14.74 13.72
C VAL A 196 4.69 -14.07 12.99
N PRO A 197 4.92 -13.31 11.91
CA PRO A 197 3.86 -12.71 11.12
C PRO A 197 2.81 -13.75 10.66
N PRO A 198 1.54 -13.59 11.02
CA PRO A 198 0.50 -14.56 10.70
C PRO A 198 0.00 -14.49 9.26
N ARG A 199 0.28 -13.39 8.54
CA ARG A 199 -0.19 -13.10 7.18
C ARG A 199 -1.69 -13.28 7.05
N ASN A 200 -2.44 -12.63 7.95
CA ASN A 200 -3.87 -12.82 8.09
C ASN A 200 -4.73 -11.65 7.61
N SER A 201 -4.09 -10.63 7.08
CA SER A 201 -4.74 -9.49 6.43
C SER A 201 -3.84 -8.85 5.37
N ALA A 202 -4.44 -8.07 4.46
CA ALA A 202 -3.76 -7.20 3.51
C ALA A 202 -4.49 -5.87 3.44
N GLU A 203 -3.77 -4.74 3.37
CA GLU A 203 -4.27 -3.40 3.60
C GLU A 203 -3.80 -2.36 2.58
N TRP A 204 -4.66 -1.34 2.38
CA TRP A 204 -4.44 -0.11 1.62
C TRP A 204 -4.94 1.04 2.46
N ILE A 205 -4.02 1.79 3.06
CA ILE A 205 -4.34 2.67 4.20
C ILE A 205 -3.75 4.06 4.03
N GLU A 206 -4.54 5.03 4.43
CA GLU A 206 -4.16 6.35 4.88
C GLU A 206 -4.14 6.34 6.42
N GLU A 207 -2.99 6.60 7.04
CA GLU A 207 -2.77 6.46 8.49
C GLU A 207 -2.47 7.80 9.17
N MET A 208 -2.90 7.89 10.42
CA MET A 208 -2.49 8.90 11.40
C MET A 208 -1.44 8.32 12.33
N ASP A 209 -0.18 8.57 12.09
CA ASP A 209 0.92 7.99 12.88
C ASP A 209 1.11 8.62 14.25
N GLY A 210 0.79 9.88 14.38
CA GLY A 210 0.90 10.65 15.61
C GLY A 210 -0.40 10.80 16.38
N ASN A 211 -0.72 12.05 16.73
CA ASN A 211 -1.91 12.37 17.50
C ASN A 211 -2.99 13.13 16.69
N LYS A 212 -2.63 13.60 15.51
CA LYS A 212 -3.46 14.46 14.69
C LYS A 212 -3.16 14.24 13.23
N LEU A 213 -4.20 14.12 12.42
CA LEU A 213 -4.15 13.86 10.99
C LEU A 213 -3.96 15.14 10.19
N SER A 214 -3.03 15.15 9.23
CA SER A 214 -2.84 16.24 8.29
C SER A 214 -4.08 16.44 7.41
N ASP A 215 -4.41 17.69 7.05
CA ASP A 215 -5.40 17.99 6.01
C ASP A 215 -4.79 17.68 4.64
N PHE A 216 -4.93 16.43 4.21
CA PHE A 216 -4.54 15.97 2.88
C PHE A 216 -5.65 16.17 1.84
N GLY A 217 -6.84 16.60 2.26
CA GLY A 217 -8.00 16.79 1.40
C GLY A 217 -8.60 15.49 0.91
N LYS A 218 -8.13 14.98 -0.23
CA LYS A 218 -8.57 13.71 -0.82
C LYS A 218 -7.38 12.94 -1.33
N ASP A 219 -7.26 11.72 -0.87
CA ASP A 219 -6.19 10.81 -1.23
C ASP A 219 -6.74 9.66 -2.10
N PRO A 220 -6.38 9.61 -3.41
CA PRO A 220 -6.84 8.60 -4.34
C PRO A 220 -5.96 7.36 -4.33
N PHE A 221 -6.57 6.18 -4.17
CA PHE A 221 -5.97 4.86 -4.26
C PHE A 221 -6.46 4.09 -5.48
N GLY A 222 -5.59 3.23 -6.04
CA GLY A 222 -5.88 2.28 -7.10
C GLY A 222 -5.84 2.84 -8.51
N GLU A 223 -5.68 1.95 -9.48
CA GLU A 223 -5.44 2.26 -10.88
C GLU A 223 -6.49 3.19 -11.50
N PHE A 224 -7.78 3.02 -11.13
CA PHE A 224 -8.87 3.83 -11.69
C PHE A 224 -8.69 5.33 -11.41
N PHE A 225 -8.20 5.70 -10.23
CA PHE A 225 -7.99 7.09 -9.86
C PHE A 225 -6.58 7.59 -10.12
N THR A 226 -5.57 6.73 -9.97
CA THR A 226 -4.16 7.10 -10.17
C THR A 226 -3.75 7.08 -11.64
N GLY A 227 -4.37 6.19 -12.44
CA GLY A 227 -3.96 5.92 -13.81
C GLY A 227 -2.58 5.26 -13.92
N VAL A 228 -2.10 4.64 -12.85
CA VAL A 228 -0.87 3.84 -12.85
C VAL A 228 -1.21 2.46 -13.41
N SER A 229 -0.65 2.12 -14.58
CA SER A 229 -0.90 0.83 -15.20
C SER A 229 -0.32 -0.31 -14.36
N GLY A 230 -1.16 -1.26 -13.97
CA GLY A 230 -0.80 -2.35 -13.06
C GLY A 230 -0.78 -1.96 -11.59
N GLY A 231 -1.21 -0.75 -11.24
CA GLY A 231 -1.33 -0.24 -9.87
C GLY A 231 -2.68 -0.53 -9.22
N THR A 232 -3.37 -1.59 -9.67
CA THR A 232 -4.63 -2.04 -9.06
C THR A 232 -4.42 -2.47 -7.62
N ASP A 233 -5.23 -1.96 -6.70
CA ASP A 233 -5.24 -2.39 -5.31
C ASP A 233 -5.74 -3.83 -5.21
N SER A 234 -4.80 -4.75 -5.02
CA SER A 234 -5.05 -6.19 -5.08
C SER A 234 -4.19 -6.96 -4.08
N ALA A 235 -4.68 -8.13 -3.70
CA ALA A 235 -3.95 -9.05 -2.83
C ALA A 235 -3.95 -10.47 -3.38
N THR A 236 -3.09 -11.30 -2.83
CA THR A 236 -3.02 -12.73 -3.09
C THR A 236 -2.88 -13.48 -1.78
N ASP A 237 -3.79 -14.42 -1.55
CA ASP A 237 -3.68 -15.43 -0.50
C ASP A 237 -3.53 -16.85 -1.09
N SER A 238 -3.69 -17.87 -0.29
CA SER A 238 -3.60 -19.27 -0.75
C SER A 238 -4.70 -19.69 -1.74
N SER A 239 -5.77 -18.90 -1.91
CA SER A 239 -7.00 -19.25 -2.62
C SER A 239 -7.40 -18.23 -3.67
N ILE A 240 -7.14 -16.94 -3.43
CA ILE A 240 -7.64 -15.81 -4.21
C ILE A 240 -6.45 -14.94 -4.61
N SER A 241 -6.47 -14.46 -5.85
CA SER A 241 -5.61 -13.40 -6.34
C SER A 241 -6.46 -12.43 -7.15
N GLY A 242 -6.61 -11.20 -6.69
CA GLY A 242 -7.46 -10.23 -7.36
C GLY A 242 -7.67 -8.93 -6.59
N PRO A 243 -8.58 -8.08 -7.09
CA PRO A 243 -8.95 -6.82 -6.47
C PRO A 243 -9.64 -7.02 -5.11
N ILE A 244 -9.77 -5.94 -4.34
CA ILE A 244 -10.36 -5.94 -3.00
C ILE A 244 -11.73 -6.66 -2.95
N THR A 245 -12.58 -6.45 -3.96
CA THR A 245 -13.92 -7.05 -4.01
C THR A 245 -13.95 -8.56 -4.17
N ASP A 246 -12.88 -9.19 -4.65
CA ASP A 246 -12.81 -10.64 -4.80
C ASP A 246 -12.73 -11.35 -3.45
N PHE A 247 -12.31 -10.62 -2.42
CA PHE A 247 -12.25 -11.08 -1.04
C PHE A 247 -13.58 -10.81 -0.34
N GLY A 248 -14.32 -11.85 0.02
CA GLY A 248 -15.59 -11.72 0.73
C GLY A 248 -15.49 -11.15 2.16
N SER A 249 -14.30 -10.83 2.60
CA SER A 249 -13.95 -10.26 3.90
C SER A 249 -13.50 -8.80 3.83
N ALA A 250 -13.83 -8.09 2.74
CA ALA A 250 -13.45 -6.68 2.59
C ALA A 250 -14.04 -5.81 3.70
N VAL A 251 -13.20 -5.00 4.31
CA VAL A 251 -13.55 -4.08 5.40
C VAL A 251 -13.14 -2.67 5.01
N GLN A 252 -14.07 -1.75 5.12
CA GLN A 252 -13.86 -0.31 4.95
C GLN A 252 -13.51 0.30 6.31
N GLU A 253 -12.31 0.83 6.45
CA GLU A 253 -11.81 1.46 7.67
C GLU A 253 -12.02 2.97 7.67
N SER A 254 -12.47 3.51 8.80
CA SER A 254 -12.58 4.97 9.00
C SER A 254 -11.92 5.39 10.31
N ILE A 255 -11.15 6.48 10.26
CA ILE A 255 -10.61 7.10 11.47
C ILE A 255 -11.74 7.87 12.16
N SER A 256 -11.99 7.52 13.41
CA SER A 256 -12.96 8.21 14.26
C SER A 256 -12.36 8.56 15.61
N THR A 257 -12.35 9.83 15.95
CA THR A 257 -11.68 10.38 17.15
C THR A 257 -12.46 10.26 18.44
N LYS A 258 -13.72 9.81 18.40
CA LYS A 258 -14.54 9.64 19.61
C LYS A 258 -15.22 8.29 19.69
N ASN A 259 -15.09 7.69 20.85
CA ASN A 259 -15.80 6.49 21.26
C ASN A 259 -17.31 6.67 21.19
N GLY A 260 -18.00 5.88 20.41
CA GLY A 260 -19.40 5.46 20.37
C GLY A 260 -20.56 6.29 20.95
N SER A 261 -20.34 7.49 21.45
CA SER A 261 -21.39 8.38 21.93
C SER A 261 -21.86 9.33 20.83
N SER A 262 -23.11 9.77 20.88
CA SER A 262 -23.67 10.79 19.99
C SER A 262 -22.75 12.00 19.94
N GLY A 263 -21.98 12.14 18.84
CA GLY A 263 -20.97 13.16 18.67
C GLY A 263 -19.58 12.61 18.28
N SER A 264 -19.45 11.33 17.92
CA SER A 264 -18.24 10.83 17.24
C SER A 264 -18.09 11.55 15.91
N LYS A 265 -16.89 12.06 15.64
CA LYS A 265 -16.57 12.80 14.43
C LYS A 265 -15.57 11.97 13.65
N ASP A 266 -15.95 11.60 12.44
CA ASP A 266 -15.03 10.92 11.54
C ASP A 266 -13.97 11.92 11.07
N THR A 267 -12.71 11.54 11.19
CA THR A 267 -11.56 12.37 10.81
C THR A 267 -11.15 12.10 9.38
N ALA A 268 -11.15 10.83 8.95
CA ALA A 268 -10.96 10.42 7.57
C ALA A 268 -11.88 9.25 7.22
N VAL A 269 -12.43 9.27 6.00
CA VAL A 269 -13.41 8.28 5.55
C VAL A 269 -13.13 7.91 4.09
N PRO A 270 -12.97 6.61 3.76
CA PRO A 270 -12.87 6.16 2.39
C PRO A 270 -14.23 6.15 1.68
N SER A 271 -14.22 6.36 0.38
CA SER A 271 -15.38 6.18 -0.49
C SER A 271 -15.75 4.70 -0.61
N ALA A 272 -16.90 4.39 -1.24
CA ALA A 272 -17.12 3.07 -1.79
C ALA A 272 -16.05 2.75 -2.86
N LEU A 273 -15.79 1.47 -3.10
CA LEU A 273 -14.92 1.03 -4.19
C LEU A 273 -15.50 1.46 -5.55
N ALA A 274 -14.63 1.83 -6.47
CA ALA A 274 -14.99 2.17 -7.84
C ALA A 274 -15.42 0.92 -8.63
N SER A 275 -15.75 1.09 -9.90
CA SER A 275 -16.24 -0.02 -10.76
C SER A 275 -15.21 -1.11 -11.05
N ASP A 276 -13.93 -0.86 -10.78
CA ASP A 276 -12.85 -1.85 -10.87
C ASP A 276 -12.77 -2.78 -9.65
N GLY A 277 -13.58 -2.51 -8.63
CA GLY A 277 -13.61 -3.30 -7.40
C GLY A 277 -12.38 -3.15 -6.50
N ALA A 278 -11.55 -2.16 -6.75
CA ALA A 278 -10.28 -1.93 -6.09
C ALA A 278 -10.11 -0.49 -5.62
N SER A 279 -10.27 0.46 -6.54
CA SER A 279 -9.91 1.87 -6.32
C SER A 279 -10.91 2.61 -5.43
N PHE A 280 -10.40 3.51 -4.60
CA PHE A 280 -11.20 4.34 -3.69
C PHE A 280 -10.52 5.69 -3.42
N ILE A 281 -11.22 6.57 -2.73
CA ILE A 281 -10.69 7.88 -2.30
C ILE A 281 -10.90 8.01 -0.80
N VAL A 282 -9.84 8.21 -0.04
CA VAL A 282 -9.94 8.64 1.36
C VAL A 282 -10.15 10.14 1.41
N THR A 283 -11.11 10.60 2.19
CA THR A 283 -11.41 12.02 2.33
C THR A 283 -11.17 12.46 3.78
N TRP A 284 -10.26 13.41 3.96
CA TRP A 284 -10.10 14.12 5.22
C TRP A 284 -11.38 14.92 5.55
N LYS A 285 -11.85 14.85 6.76
CA LYS A 285 -13.08 15.51 7.20
C LYS A 285 -12.81 16.62 8.21
N SER A 286 -11.90 16.36 9.12
CA SER A 286 -11.57 17.30 10.20
C SER A 286 -10.42 16.76 11.06
N GLU A 287 -9.85 17.66 11.81
CA GLU A 287 -8.94 17.38 12.92
C GLU A 287 -9.71 17.07 14.21
#